data_e579d72895878211e1671f48d4902341
#
_entry.id   e579d72895878211e1671f48d4902341
#
_cell.length_a   1.000
_cell.length_b   1.000
_cell.length_c   1.000
_cell.angle_alpha   90.00
_cell.angle_beta   90.00
_cell.angle_gamma   90.00
#
_symmetry.space_group_name_H-M   'P 1'
#
loop_
_entity.id
_entity.type
_entity.pdbx_description
1 polymer ?
#
loop_
_entity_poly.entity_id
_entity_poly.type
_entity_poly.pdbx_seq_one_letter_code
_entity_poly.pdbx_strand_id
1 'polypeptide(L)'
;MAHARLRIDRDDIVAVLSSRLFGSFVEHMGRAVYTGIYEPTHATATEQGFRQDVLDLVRELGPSIIRYPGGNFVSGFRWEDSVGPREDRPIRLDLAWHSIETNAVGLHEFADWADAADVEIMQAVNLGTRGMAEAVDLLEYSNHPHTTALAEQRRANGRDQPFGIRLWCLGNEMDGPWQIGHKTAQEYGRLAAETGRVMKWTDPSIELVAAGSSNAEMPTFGSWERTVLGECADSVDHISGHAYYEELDGDVDSFVASGVALDRYIQVVADIIDEVLEAKGLDKTIGISVDEWNVWNQTRFNTVDKDPLFAGSWEQHPRIIEDEYTVTDAVVVGSLLMSLLRNADRVSMANLAQLVNVIAPIRSEPDGPAWRQTTFHPFALTSAAASGDVLAVSVESGTLHTARYGDVDMLDAVATATDDELVLFLVNRSTTESLGVDADLAGVAAHQILSAKTVHAPHAGDRHTTNNLEHQDAVVPVDLTGATLSDAHHFHADLPPLSWSVVRLQTGDNA
;
A
#
# COMPACT_ATOMS: atom_id res chain seq x y z
N MET A 1 -29.54 14.07 14.06
CA MET A 1 -28.34 13.21 14.06
C MET A 1 -28.81 11.84 13.59
N ALA A 2 -28.23 11.31 12.55
CA ALA A 2 -28.46 9.94 12.12
C ALA A 2 -27.91 8.96 13.17
N HIS A 3 -28.42 7.74 13.20
CA HIS A 3 -27.97 6.71 14.14
C HIS A 3 -27.59 5.44 13.40
N ALA A 4 -26.56 4.78 13.87
CA ALA A 4 -26.11 3.47 13.42
C ALA A 4 -25.93 2.52 14.60
N ARG A 5 -26.05 1.23 14.32
CA ARG A 5 -25.79 0.16 15.28
C ARG A 5 -24.71 -0.76 14.74
N LEU A 6 -23.81 -1.15 15.62
CA LEU A 6 -22.79 -2.16 15.36
C LEU A 6 -23.04 -3.36 16.27
N ARG A 7 -22.75 -4.55 15.74
CA ARG A 7 -22.60 -5.75 16.55
C ARG A 7 -21.26 -6.39 16.22
N ILE A 8 -20.50 -6.68 17.25
CA ILE A 8 -19.18 -7.29 17.19
C ILE A 8 -19.17 -8.49 18.13
N ASP A 9 -18.88 -9.67 17.59
CA ASP A 9 -18.74 -10.88 18.37
C ASP A 9 -17.28 -11.34 18.34
N ARG A 10 -16.70 -11.67 19.51
CA ARG A 10 -15.30 -12.10 19.63
C ARG A 10 -15.03 -13.41 18.87
N ASP A 11 -16.06 -14.23 18.72
CA ASP A 11 -15.96 -15.54 18.09
C ASP A 11 -16.08 -15.47 16.54
N ASP A 12 -16.54 -14.33 16.00
CA ASP A 12 -16.69 -14.11 14.55
C ASP A 12 -15.39 -13.62 13.92
N ILE A 13 -14.36 -14.49 13.93
CA ILE A 13 -13.04 -14.19 13.39
C ILE A 13 -13.04 -14.35 11.86
N VAL A 14 -12.60 -13.32 11.14
CA VAL A 14 -12.34 -13.35 9.70
C VAL A 14 -10.98 -13.98 9.42
N ALA A 15 -9.93 -13.46 10.04
CA ALA A 15 -8.55 -13.95 9.89
C ALA A 15 -7.65 -13.41 10.99
N VAL A 16 -6.49 -14.02 11.17
CA VAL A 16 -5.36 -13.43 11.89
C VAL A 16 -4.72 -12.37 11.01
N LEU A 17 -4.55 -11.16 11.53
CA LEU A 17 -4.01 -10.04 10.78
C LEU A 17 -2.55 -10.27 10.39
N SER A 18 -2.25 -10.15 9.09
CA SER A 18 -0.88 -10.08 8.59
C SER A 18 -0.32 -8.65 8.77
N SER A 19 0.87 -8.52 9.36
CA SER A 19 1.55 -7.21 9.43
C SER A 19 1.86 -6.65 8.04
N ARG A 20 2.00 -7.48 7.02
CA ARG A 20 2.25 -7.08 5.62
C ARG A 20 1.07 -6.35 4.95
N LEU A 21 -0.09 -6.23 5.61
CA LEU A 21 -1.19 -5.36 5.19
C LEU A 21 -0.84 -3.86 5.29
N PHE A 22 0.17 -3.51 6.09
CA PHE A 22 0.64 -2.13 6.26
C PHE A 22 1.96 -1.91 5.51
N GLY A 23 1.99 -2.25 4.24
CA GLY A 23 3.13 -1.98 3.36
C GLY A 23 3.06 -0.61 2.68
N SER A 24 4.18 -0.22 2.08
CA SER A 24 4.23 0.90 1.15
C SER A 24 5.14 0.59 -0.04
N PHE A 25 5.39 1.58 -0.88
CA PHE A 25 6.03 1.39 -2.16
C PHE A 25 7.00 2.54 -2.46
N VAL A 26 8.17 2.22 -2.96
CA VAL A 26 9.18 3.17 -3.43
C VAL A 26 9.62 2.79 -4.84
N GLU A 27 9.37 3.69 -5.78
CA GLU A 27 9.79 3.59 -7.16
C GLU A 27 10.86 4.64 -7.48
N HIS A 28 11.78 4.35 -8.40
CA HIS A 28 12.65 5.35 -9.02
C HIS A 28 11.82 6.22 -9.97
N MET A 29 10.97 7.04 -9.40
CA MET A 29 10.03 7.91 -10.07
C MET A 29 10.04 9.28 -9.42
N GLY A 30 10.20 10.33 -10.23
CA GLY A 30 10.17 11.70 -9.72
C GLY A 30 11.12 11.87 -8.53
N ARG A 31 10.57 12.37 -7.42
CA ARG A 31 11.33 12.64 -6.19
C ARG A 31 11.06 11.63 -5.07
N ALA A 32 10.61 10.41 -5.39
CA ALA A 32 10.40 9.40 -4.36
C ALA A 32 11.72 8.95 -3.73
N VAL A 33 12.73 8.66 -4.56
CA VAL A 33 14.07 8.28 -4.10
C VAL A 33 14.94 9.52 -3.88
N TYR A 34 15.29 10.22 -4.97
CA TYR A 34 16.18 11.39 -4.90
C TYR A 34 15.43 12.62 -4.39
N THR A 35 15.99 13.32 -3.41
CA THR A 35 15.36 14.40 -2.61
C THR A 35 14.11 13.97 -1.84
N GLY A 36 13.78 12.70 -1.90
CA GLY A 36 12.79 12.04 -1.05
C GLY A 36 13.48 11.29 0.10
N ILE A 37 13.76 9.98 -0.08
CA ILE A 37 14.46 9.18 0.95
C ILE A 37 15.97 9.44 0.97
N TYR A 38 16.57 9.90 -0.13
CA TYR A 38 18.00 10.07 -0.32
C TYR A 38 18.33 11.49 -0.81
N GLU A 39 19.10 12.22 -0.03
CA GLU A 39 19.59 13.57 -0.33
C GLU A 39 20.86 13.84 0.49
N PRO A 40 22.05 13.43 0.02
CA PRO A 40 23.28 13.42 0.80
C PRO A 40 23.78 14.83 1.19
N THR A 41 23.27 15.89 0.53
CA THR A 41 23.58 17.28 0.86
C THR A 41 22.62 17.92 1.86
N HIS A 42 21.52 17.23 2.20
CA HIS A 42 20.52 17.76 3.10
C HIS A 42 21.08 17.95 4.53
N ALA A 43 20.60 18.94 5.25
CA ALA A 43 21.06 19.27 6.61
C ALA A 43 20.85 18.10 7.61
N THR A 44 19.87 17.23 7.38
CA THR A 44 19.58 16.05 8.22
C THR A 44 20.12 14.75 7.61
N ALA A 45 20.95 14.81 6.55
CA ALA A 45 21.46 13.61 5.91
C ALA A 45 22.28 12.73 6.87
N THR A 46 22.03 11.42 6.85
CA THR A 46 22.88 10.44 7.52
C THR A 46 24.22 10.32 6.80
N GLU A 47 25.17 9.58 7.37
CA GLU A 47 26.46 9.30 6.71
C GLU A 47 26.28 8.57 5.37
N GLN A 48 25.20 7.78 5.23
CA GLN A 48 24.85 7.08 3.98
C GLN A 48 24.16 7.98 2.95
N GLY A 49 23.72 9.18 3.37
CA GLY A 49 23.02 10.15 2.52
C GLY A 49 21.49 10.09 2.60
N PHE A 50 20.92 9.33 3.54
CA PHE A 50 19.47 9.27 3.74
C PHE A 50 18.99 10.47 4.51
N ARG A 51 17.81 10.99 4.18
CA ARG A 51 17.15 12.07 4.91
C ARG A 51 16.62 11.55 6.24
N GLN A 52 17.21 11.97 7.35
CA GLN A 52 16.78 11.55 8.68
C GLN A 52 15.38 12.04 9.04
N ASP A 53 15.01 13.26 8.63
CA ASP A 53 13.67 13.80 8.85
C ASP A 53 12.59 12.97 8.15
N VAL A 54 12.85 12.49 6.93
CA VAL A 54 11.96 11.57 6.20
C VAL A 54 11.93 10.20 6.87
N LEU A 55 13.09 9.67 7.26
CA LEU A 55 13.20 8.36 7.93
C LEU A 55 12.42 8.33 9.25
N ASP A 56 12.43 9.42 10.01
CA ASP A 56 11.67 9.54 11.25
C ASP A 56 10.15 9.54 10.99
N LEU A 57 9.70 10.20 9.91
CA LEU A 57 8.30 10.15 9.48
C LEU A 57 7.90 8.75 8.97
N VAL A 58 8.79 8.04 8.27
CA VAL A 58 8.55 6.67 7.83
C VAL A 58 8.37 5.73 9.03
N ARG A 59 9.21 5.83 10.05
CA ARG A 59 9.06 5.05 11.27
C ARG A 59 7.77 5.36 12.02
N GLU A 60 7.35 6.64 12.04
CA GLU A 60 6.07 7.04 12.62
C GLU A 60 4.87 6.54 11.81
N LEU A 61 4.96 6.55 10.46
CA LEU A 61 3.95 5.99 9.58
C LEU A 61 3.78 4.48 9.82
N GLY A 62 4.89 3.79 10.12
CA GLY A 62 4.92 2.39 10.53
C GLY A 62 4.63 1.39 9.41
N PRO A 63 5.14 1.56 8.17
CA PRO A 63 5.04 0.49 7.19
C PRO A 63 5.87 -0.72 7.63
N SER A 64 5.37 -1.93 7.37
CA SER A 64 6.07 -3.18 7.71
C SER A 64 6.91 -3.72 6.56
N ILE A 65 6.55 -3.39 5.33
CA ILE A 65 7.17 -3.89 4.10
C ILE A 65 7.19 -2.77 3.05
N ILE A 66 8.27 -2.69 2.28
CA ILE A 66 8.39 -1.74 1.16
C ILE A 66 8.69 -2.47 -0.15
N ARG A 67 7.80 -2.29 -1.14
CA ARG A 67 8.00 -2.76 -2.51
C ARG A 67 8.99 -1.85 -3.24
N TYR A 68 9.99 -2.44 -3.92
CA TYR A 68 11.11 -1.75 -4.60
C TYR A 68 11.60 -2.56 -5.81
N PRO A 69 12.20 -2.01 -6.87
CA PRO A 69 12.53 -0.59 -7.13
C PRO A 69 11.45 0.14 -7.92
N GLY A 70 10.30 -0.46 -8.11
CA GLY A 70 9.25 0.15 -8.86
C GLY A 70 8.19 -0.81 -9.33
N GLY A 71 7.27 -0.17 -9.84
CA GLY A 71 6.21 -0.06 -10.79
C GLY A 71 6.72 -0.08 -12.21
N ASN A 72 6.40 0.95 -12.96
CA ASN A 72 6.75 1.02 -14.39
C ASN A 72 8.27 1.04 -14.63
N PHE A 73 9.02 1.65 -13.72
CA PHE A 73 10.48 1.72 -13.78
C PHE A 73 11.14 0.35 -13.90
N VAL A 74 10.68 -0.67 -13.16
CA VAL A 74 11.35 -1.97 -13.11
C VAL A 74 11.46 -2.62 -14.49
N SER A 75 10.50 -2.38 -15.39
CA SER A 75 10.48 -3.02 -16.73
C SER A 75 11.56 -2.53 -17.69
N GLY A 76 12.17 -1.36 -17.39
CA GLY A 76 13.34 -0.84 -18.12
C GLY A 76 14.66 -1.00 -17.36
N PHE A 77 14.60 -1.34 -16.08
CA PHE A 77 15.73 -1.28 -15.16
C PHE A 77 16.70 -2.46 -15.31
N ARG A 78 17.99 -2.15 -15.15
CA ARG A 78 19.08 -3.11 -15.07
C ARG A 78 19.71 -3.03 -13.69
N TRP A 79 19.45 -4.00 -12.85
CA TRP A 79 19.91 -3.99 -11.47
C TRP A 79 21.45 -3.92 -11.33
N GLU A 80 22.19 -4.48 -12.30
CA GLU A 80 23.66 -4.48 -12.33
C GLU A 80 24.23 -3.07 -12.46
N ASP A 81 23.49 -2.14 -13.07
CA ASP A 81 23.91 -0.75 -13.22
C ASP A 81 23.88 0.01 -11.87
N SER A 82 23.19 -0.50 -10.87
CA SER A 82 22.99 0.16 -9.57
C SER A 82 23.77 -0.47 -8.42
N VAL A 83 24.73 -1.36 -8.70
CA VAL A 83 25.59 -2.00 -7.69
C VAL A 83 27.06 -1.68 -7.94
N GLY A 84 27.92 -1.84 -6.92
CA GLY A 84 29.33 -1.47 -6.99
C GLY A 84 29.59 0.01 -6.68
N PRO A 85 30.82 0.51 -6.92
CA PRO A 85 31.19 1.90 -6.64
C PRO A 85 30.29 2.89 -7.40
N ARG A 86 29.76 3.90 -6.73
CA ARG A 86 28.81 4.86 -7.32
C ARG A 86 29.40 5.62 -8.50
N GLU A 87 30.69 5.94 -8.47
CA GLU A 87 31.41 6.64 -9.54
C GLU A 87 31.51 5.85 -10.84
N ASP A 88 31.37 4.53 -10.78
CA ASP A 88 31.43 3.62 -11.92
C ASP A 88 30.05 3.29 -12.49
N ARG A 89 28.97 3.68 -11.80
CA ARG A 89 27.60 3.37 -12.22
C ARG A 89 27.18 4.22 -13.41
N PRO A 90 26.59 3.62 -14.46
CA PRO A 90 26.19 4.36 -15.64
C PRO A 90 24.94 5.21 -15.38
N ILE A 91 24.92 6.40 -15.96
CA ILE A 91 23.72 7.22 -16.03
C ILE A 91 22.85 6.69 -17.19
N ARG A 92 21.56 6.48 -16.96
CA ARG A 92 20.60 5.93 -17.91
C ARG A 92 19.41 6.86 -18.15
N LEU A 93 18.76 6.70 -19.30
CA LEU A 93 17.42 7.22 -19.50
C LEU A 93 16.41 6.24 -18.85
N ASP A 94 15.55 6.77 -18.01
CA ASP A 94 14.34 6.09 -17.59
C ASP A 94 13.21 6.41 -18.57
N LEU A 95 12.82 5.41 -19.34
CA LEU A 95 11.79 5.55 -20.37
C LEU A 95 10.37 5.53 -19.79
N ALA A 96 10.20 5.00 -18.57
CA ALA A 96 8.90 4.92 -17.93
C ALA A 96 8.41 6.31 -17.51
N TRP A 97 9.31 7.12 -16.92
CA TRP A 97 8.98 8.43 -16.36
C TRP A 97 9.67 9.61 -17.03
N HIS A 98 10.27 9.37 -18.20
CA HIS A 98 10.96 10.38 -19.00
C HIS A 98 12.01 11.17 -18.18
N SER A 99 12.82 10.44 -17.42
CA SER A 99 13.81 11.04 -16.51
C SER A 99 15.21 10.47 -16.73
N ILE A 100 16.19 11.10 -16.08
CA ILE A 100 17.57 10.62 -16.04
C ILE A 100 17.79 9.89 -14.72
N GLU A 101 18.08 8.58 -14.80
CA GLU A 101 18.46 7.77 -13.64
C GLU A 101 19.98 7.77 -13.48
N THR A 102 20.43 8.19 -12.30
CA THR A 102 21.87 8.27 -11.97
C THR A 102 22.42 6.99 -11.40
N ASN A 103 21.56 6.06 -11.01
CA ASN A 103 21.90 4.83 -10.27
C ASN A 103 22.69 5.07 -8.96
N ALA A 104 22.59 6.28 -8.38
CA ALA A 104 23.27 6.61 -7.13
C ALA A 104 22.70 5.83 -5.93
N VAL A 105 21.44 5.44 -6.01
CA VAL A 105 20.75 4.52 -5.09
C VAL A 105 20.45 3.23 -5.84
N GLY A 106 20.79 2.10 -5.26
CA GLY A 106 20.49 0.78 -5.79
C GLY A 106 20.17 -0.19 -4.66
N LEU A 107 20.30 -1.50 -4.93
CA LEU A 107 19.93 -2.54 -3.96
C LEU A 107 20.64 -2.39 -2.60
N HIS A 108 21.95 -2.07 -2.61
CA HIS A 108 22.73 -1.93 -1.38
C HIS A 108 22.23 -0.75 -0.52
N GLU A 109 22.12 0.42 -1.16
CA GLU A 109 21.64 1.63 -0.46
C GLU A 109 20.20 1.47 0.02
N PHE A 110 19.35 0.84 -0.81
CA PHE A 110 17.97 0.61 -0.41
C PHE A 110 17.86 -0.39 0.75
N ALA A 111 18.67 -1.44 0.75
CA ALA A 111 18.69 -2.41 1.85
C ALA A 111 19.21 -1.77 3.16
N ASP A 112 20.23 -0.91 3.09
CA ASP A 112 20.71 -0.17 4.26
C ASP A 112 19.65 0.82 4.77
N TRP A 113 18.89 1.44 3.86
CA TRP A 113 17.75 2.29 4.23
C TRP A 113 16.60 1.48 4.85
N ALA A 114 16.28 0.33 4.29
CA ALA A 114 15.24 -0.57 4.80
C ALA A 114 15.59 -1.09 6.20
N ASP A 115 16.86 -1.49 6.42
CA ASP A 115 17.39 -1.85 7.74
C ASP A 115 17.23 -0.67 8.73
N ALA A 116 17.53 0.57 8.28
CA ALA A 116 17.35 1.77 9.11
C ALA A 116 15.88 2.12 9.37
N ALA A 117 14.97 1.82 8.44
CA ALA A 117 13.53 2.03 8.59
C ALA A 117 12.82 0.92 9.38
N ASP A 118 13.49 -0.22 9.61
CA ASP A 118 12.93 -1.45 10.21
C ASP A 118 11.79 -2.04 9.36
N VAL A 119 12.01 -2.17 8.04
CA VAL A 119 11.01 -2.68 7.08
C VAL A 119 11.52 -3.88 6.30
N GLU A 120 10.63 -4.81 5.94
CA GLU A 120 10.90 -5.91 5.00
C GLU A 120 10.96 -5.36 3.56
N ILE A 121 11.79 -5.98 2.71
CA ILE A 121 11.88 -5.64 1.28
C ILE A 121 11.04 -6.60 0.45
N MET A 122 10.18 -6.04 -0.41
CA MET A 122 9.49 -6.75 -1.48
C MET A 122 10.14 -6.34 -2.81
N GLN A 123 10.96 -7.24 -3.36
CA GLN A 123 11.79 -6.95 -4.54
C GLN A 123 11.06 -7.27 -5.84
N ALA A 124 10.94 -6.31 -6.74
CA ALA A 124 10.45 -6.55 -8.09
C ALA A 124 11.59 -6.89 -9.07
N VAL A 125 11.33 -7.81 -10.00
CA VAL A 125 12.26 -8.18 -11.08
C VAL A 125 11.75 -7.71 -12.45
N ASN A 126 12.68 -7.37 -13.34
CA ASN A 126 12.35 -6.92 -14.69
C ASN A 126 11.93 -8.09 -15.59
N LEU A 127 10.61 -8.23 -15.85
CA LEU A 127 10.07 -9.15 -16.86
C LEU A 127 9.52 -8.42 -18.10
N GLY A 128 9.79 -7.10 -18.21
CA GLY A 128 9.45 -6.32 -19.39
C GLY A 128 10.49 -6.49 -20.50
N THR A 129 11.67 -5.91 -20.29
CA THR A 129 12.81 -5.94 -21.24
C THR A 129 13.80 -7.07 -20.96
N ARG A 130 13.70 -7.76 -19.82
CA ARG A 130 14.54 -8.86 -19.38
C ARG A 130 13.69 -10.10 -19.08
N GLY A 131 14.26 -11.09 -18.45
CA GLY A 131 13.57 -12.36 -18.26
C GLY A 131 14.14 -13.21 -17.14
N MET A 132 13.96 -14.52 -17.28
CA MET A 132 14.26 -15.53 -16.27
C MET A 132 15.73 -15.50 -15.82
N ALA A 133 16.67 -15.35 -16.74
CA ALA A 133 18.10 -15.40 -16.40
C ALA A 133 18.49 -14.25 -15.47
N GLU A 134 18.08 -13.04 -15.81
CA GLU A 134 18.40 -11.84 -15.03
C GLU A 134 17.66 -11.79 -13.69
N ALA A 135 16.46 -12.37 -13.61
CA ALA A 135 15.74 -12.52 -12.34
C ALA A 135 16.46 -13.49 -11.39
N VAL A 136 16.97 -14.61 -11.93
CA VAL A 136 17.76 -15.58 -11.16
C VAL A 136 19.11 -14.98 -10.75
N ASP A 137 19.77 -14.24 -11.65
CA ASP A 137 21.03 -13.57 -11.34
C ASP A 137 20.88 -12.56 -10.19
N LEU A 138 19.78 -11.77 -10.19
CA LEU A 138 19.48 -10.86 -9.07
C LEU A 138 19.23 -11.63 -7.77
N LEU A 139 18.48 -12.73 -7.81
CA LEU A 139 18.22 -13.57 -6.64
C LEU A 139 19.51 -14.21 -6.11
N GLU A 140 20.36 -14.74 -7.01
CA GLU A 140 21.66 -15.30 -6.63
C GLU A 140 22.57 -14.23 -6.01
N TYR A 141 22.68 -13.07 -6.65
CA TYR A 141 23.40 -11.93 -6.09
C TYR A 141 22.91 -11.56 -4.70
N SER A 142 21.60 -11.49 -4.53
CA SER A 142 20.97 -11.02 -3.29
C SER A 142 21.06 -12.05 -2.16
N ASN A 143 20.69 -13.29 -2.41
CA ASN A 143 20.39 -14.26 -1.35
C ASN A 143 21.39 -15.41 -1.25
N HIS A 144 22.21 -15.66 -2.30
CA HIS A 144 23.01 -16.88 -2.27
C HIS A 144 24.19 -16.80 -1.27
N PRO A 145 24.31 -17.76 -0.32
CA PRO A 145 25.31 -17.70 0.74
C PRO A 145 26.68 -18.26 0.30
N HIS A 146 26.72 -19.11 -0.74
CA HIS A 146 27.92 -19.81 -1.16
C HIS A 146 28.81 -18.99 -2.11
N THR A 147 29.98 -19.54 -2.42
CA THR A 147 31.00 -18.92 -3.26
C THR A 147 30.65 -19.11 -4.74
N THR A 148 29.79 -18.22 -5.25
CA THR A 148 29.47 -18.08 -6.67
C THR A 148 29.94 -16.73 -7.19
N ALA A 149 30.02 -16.53 -8.49
CA ALA A 149 30.50 -15.28 -9.06
C ALA A 149 29.70 -14.06 -8.60
N LEU A 150 28.36 -14.17 -8.58
CA LEU A 150 27.47 -13.09 -8.16
C LEU A 150 27.49 -12.88 -6.66
N ALA A 151 27.55 -13.93 -5.84
CA ALA A 151 27.71 -13.80 -4.39
C ALA A 151 29.05 -13.19 -4.00
N GLU A 152 30.16 -13.52 -4.71
CA GLU A 152 31.45 -12.87 -4.52
C GLU A 152 31.41 -11.40 -4.96
N GLN A 153 30.70 -11.07 -6.04
CA GLN A 153 30.49 -9.69 -6.45
C GLN A 153 29.73 -8.89 -5.37
N ARG A 154 28.68 -9.46 -4.76
CA ARG A 154 27.98 -8.82 -3.63
C ARG A 154 28.97 -8.51 -2.49
N ARG A 155 29.81 -9.48 -2.12
CA ARG A 155 30.83 -9.30 -1.06
C ARG A 155 31.85 -8.22 -1.43
N ALA A 156 32.34 -8.25 -2.66
CA ALA A 156 33.25 -7.23 -3.17
C ALA A 156 32.63 -5.83 -3.17
N ASN A 157 31.31 -5.75 -3.35
CA ASN A 157 30.53 -4.53 -3.26
C ASN A 157 30.16 -4.12 -1.81
N GLY A 158 30.71 -4.83 -0.80
CA GLY A 158 30.62 -4.43 0.62
C GLY A 158 29.57 -5.13 1.46
N ARG A 159 28.82 -6.13 0.92
CA ARG A 159 27.82 -6.89 1.70
C ARG A 159 28.22 -8.36 1.81
N ASP A 160 28.84 -8.74 2.93
CA ASP A 160 29.29 -10.12 3.17
C ASP A 160 28.13 -11.12 3.28
N GLN A 161 27.11 -10.75 4.03
CA GLN A 161 25.93 -11.58 4.25
C GLN A 161 24.91 -11.39 3.13
N PRO A 162 24.11 -12.43 2.80
CA PRO A 162 22.92 -12.26 1.96
C PRO A 162 21.99 -11.16 2.48
N PHE A 163 21.26 -10.51 1.57
CA PHE A 163 20.21 -9.57 1.95
C PHE A 163 19.01 -10.28 2.61
N GLY A 164 18.79 -11.56 2.26
CA GLY A 164 17.72 -12.36 2.84
C GLY A 164 16.31 -11.94 2.37
N ILE A 165 16.22 -11.38 1.18
CA ILE A 165 14.94 -10.93 0.60
C ILE A 165 14.05 -12.15 0.32
N ARG A 166 12.89 -12.21 0.97
CA ARG A 166 11.98 -13.34 0.87
C ARG A 166 10.89 -13.15 -0.17
N LEU A 167 10.43 -11.92 -0.40
CA LEU A 167 9.28 -11.60 -1.23
C LEU A 167 9.68 -10.96 -2.55
N TRP A 168 9.21 -11.54 -3.67
CA TRP A 168 9.63 -11.17 -5.03
C TRP A 168 8.45 -11.02 -5.97
N CYS A 169 8.36 -9.85 -6.66
CA CYS A 169 7.34 -9.59 -7.68
C CYS A 169 7.88 -9.96 -9.06
N LEU A 170 7.13 -10.76 -9.80
CA LEU A 170 7.44 -11.19 -11.16
C LEU A 170 6.99 -10.14 -12.20
N GLY A 171 7.67 -9.01 -12.25
CA GLY A 171 7.32 -7.86 -13.10
C GLY A 171 6.32 -6.91 -12.46
N ASN A 172 5.74 -6.01 -13.27
CA ASN A 172 4.76 -5.00 -12.88
C ASN A 172 3.81 -4.71 -14.03
N GLU A 173 2.47 -4.68 -13.79
CA GLU A 173 1.44 -4.22 -14.74
C GLU A 173 1.61 -4.74 -16.18
N MET A 174 1.93 -6.02 -16.33
CA MET A 174 2.33 -6.58 -17.62
C MET A 174 1.20 -6.61 -18.67
N ASP A 175 -0.04 -6.34 -18.27
CA ASP A 175 -1.23 -6.15 -19.13
C ASP A 175 -1.37 -4.72 -19.65
N GLY A 176 -0.72 -3.73 -19.00
CA GLY A 176 -0.87 -2.32 -19.31
C GLY A 176 -0.16 -1.91 -20.60
N PRO A 177 -0.84 -1.28 -21.57
CA PRO A 177 -0.18 -0.85 -22.82
C PRO A 177 0.86 0.26 -22.62
N TRP A 178 0.89 0.90 -21.46
CA TRP A 178 1.91 1.88 -21.05
C TRP A 178 3.19 1.21 -20.52
N GLN A 179 3.11 -0.06 -20.13
CA GLN A 179 4.24 -0.78 -19.53
C GLN A 179 5.26 -1.18 -20.58
N ILE A 180 6.55 -0.91 -20.32
CA ILE A 180 7.64 -1.30 -21.21
C ILE A 180 7.69 -2.83 -21.29
N GLY A 181 7.53 -3.35 -22.51
CA GLY A 181 7.54 -4.79 -22.74
C GLY A 181 6.28 -5.51 -22.24
N HIS A 182 5.11 -4.80 -22.18
CA HIS A 182 3.82 -5.41 -21.88
C HIS A 182 3.55 -6.64 -22.74
N LYS A 183 2.71 -7.52 -22.27
CA LYS A 183 2.49 -8.85 -22.86
C LYS A 183 1.01 -9.20 -22.91
N THR A 184 0.67 -10.17 -23.71
CA THR A 184 -0.60 -10.87 -23.56
C THR A 184 -0.59 -11.71 -22.27
N ALA A 185 -1.76 -12.02 -21.71
CA ALA A 185 -1.87 -12.85 -20.50
C ALA A 185 -1.16 -14.21 -20.66
N GLN A 186 -1.24 -14.82 -21.86
CA GLN A 186 -0.59 -16.08 -22.15
C GLN A 186 0.94 -15.98 -22.15
N GLU A 187 1.50 -14.94 -22.81
CA GLU A 187 2.95 -14.70 -22.85
C GLU A 187 3.50 -14.41 -21.46
N TYR A 188 2.80 -13.56 -20.70
CA TYR A 188 3.22 -13.24 -19.34
C TYR A 188 3.08 -14.44 -18.40
N GLY A 189 1.94 -15.12 -18.38
CA GLY A 189 1.71 -16.27 -17.52
C GLY A 189 2.77 -17.36 -17.75
N ARG A 190 3.12 -17.63 -19.01
CA ARG A 190 4.17 -18.58 -19.36
C ARG A 190 5.56 -18.15 -18.88
N LEU A 191 5.89 -16.85 -19.04
CA LEU A 191 7.15 -16.29 -18.56
C LEU A 191 7.22 -16.33 -17.02
N ALA A 192 6.15 -15.94 -16.33
CA ALA A 192 6.07 -15.96 -14.87
C ALA A 192 6.22 -17.38 -14.31
N ALA A 193 5.56 -18.38 -14.94
CA ALA A 193 5.65 -19.78 -14.55
C ALA A 193 7.10 -20.30 -14.59
N GLU A 194 7.80 -20.08 -15.70
CA GLU A 194 9.19 -20.54 -15.84
C GLU A 194 10.16 -19.77 -14.95
N THR A 195 9.98 -18.44 -14.84
CA THR A 195 10.80 -17.61 -13.96
C THR A 195 10.62 -18.04 -12.50
N GLY A 196 9.36 -18.18 -12.05
CA GLY A 196 9.06 -18.59 -10.68
C GLY A 196 9.63 -19.96 -10.35
N ARG A 197 9.49 -20.93 -11.26
CA ARG A 197 10.02 -22.27 -11.09
C ARG A 197 11.54 -22.27 -10.89
N VAL A 198 12.28 -21.53 -11.70
CA VAL A 198 13.76 -21.49 -11.62
C VAL A 198 14.23 -20.66 -10.42
N MET A 199 13.55 -19.58 -10.07
CA MET A 199 13.83 -18.83 -8.84
C MET A 199 13.64 -19.72 -7.60
N LYS A 200 12.58 -20.53 -7.52
CA LYS A 200 12.35 -21.50 -6.43
C LYS A 200 13.40 -22.63 -6.41
N TRP A 201 14.02 -22.97 -7.53
CA TRP A 201 15.17 -23.90 -7.55
C TRP A 201 16.42 -23.25 -6.96
N THR A 202 16.60 -21.94 -7.15
CA THR A 202 17.73 -21.18 -6.61
C THR A 202 17.57 -20.96 -5.11
N ASP A 203 16.38 -20.57 -4.67
CA ASP A 203 16.02 -20.39 -3.26
C ASP A 203 14.55 -20.81 -3.02
N PRO A 204 14.31 -22.00 -2.47
CA PRO A 204 12.94 -22.49 -2.24
C PRO A 204 12.20 -21.76 -1.11
N SER A 205 12.86 -20.91 -0.35
CA SER A 205 12.26 -20.19 0.79
C SER A 205 11.58 -18.89 0.41
N ILE A 206 11.76 -18.40 -0.83
CA ILE A 206 11.16 -17.14 -1.30
C ILE A 206 9.66 -17.30 -1.57
N GLU A 207 8.96 -16.20 -1.46
CA GLU A 207 7.55 -16.06 -1.85
C GLU A 207 7.47 -15.24 -3.15
N LEU A 208 6.62 -15.66 -4.09
CA LEU A 208 6.52 -15.07 -5.42
C LEU A 208 5.14 -14.48 -5.66
N VAL A 209 5.11 -13.26 -6.18
CA VAL A 209 3.90 -12.54 -6.58
C VAL A 209 3.83 -12.45 -8.10
N ALA A 210 2.81 -13.04 -8.73
CA ALA A 210 2.53 -12.83 -10.14
C ALA A 210 1.79 -11.50 -10.34
N ALA A 211 2.06 -10.77 -11.42
CA ALA A 211 1.33 -9.55 -11.76
C ALA A 211 -0.09 -9.88 -12.23
N GLY A 212 -1.08 -9.40 -11.49
CA GLY A 212 -2.48 -9.34 -11.91
C GLY A 212 -2.76 -8.15 -12.83
N SER A 213 -4.03 -7.83 -13.06
CA SER A 213 -4.43 -6.66 -13.85
C SER A 213 -4.03 -5.35 -13.18
N SER A 214 -3.65 -4.37 -13.99
CA SER A 214 -3.27 -3.03 -13.55
C SER A 214 -4.40 -2.25 -12.87
N ASN A 215 -5.65 -2.62 -13.09
CA ASN A 215 -6.86 -2.13 -12.41
C ASN A 215 -8.11 -2.92 -12.85
N ALA A 216 -9.24 -2.67 -12.16
CA ALA A 216 -10.51 -3.34 -12.44
C ALA A 216 -11.18 -2.91 -13.75
N GLU A 217 -10.82 -1.75 -14.32
CA GLU A 217 -11.36 -1.22 -15.57
C GLU A 217 -10.61 -1.73 -16.81
N MET A 218 -9.54 -2.49 -16.66
CA MET A 218 -8.83 -3.09 -17.79
C MET A 218 -9.76 -4.03 -18.57
N PRO A 219 -9.78 -3.93 -19.92
CA PRO A 219 -10.62 -4.83 -20.73
C PRO A 219 -10.32 -6.32 -20.53
N THR A 220 -9.15 -6.62 -20.00
CA THR A 220 -8.66 -7.96 -19.73
C THR A 220 -8.91 -8.42 -18.30
N PHE A 221 -9.38 -7.57 -17.40
CA PHE A 221 -9.66 -7.92 -16.00
C PHE A 221 -10.52 -9.20 -15.88
N GLY A 222 -10.18 -10.04 -14.98
CA GLY A 222 -10.79 -11.36 -14.78
C GLY A 222 -10.30 -12.44 -15.76
N SER A 223 -10.16 -12.11 -17.05
CA SER A 223 -9.58 -13.03 -18.03
C SER A 223 -8.06 -13.11 -17.95
N TRP A 224 -7.42 -12.00 -17.55
CA TRP A 224 -5.99 -11.92 -17.29
C TRP A 224 -5.61 -12.84 -16.12
N GLU A 225 -6.26 -12.70 -14.98
CA GLU A 225 -6.00 -13.48 -13.77
C GLU A 225 -6.18 -14.97 -14.04
N ARG A 226 -7.30 -15.38 -14.69
CA ARG A 226 -7.54 -16.79 -15.05
C ARG A 226 -6.45 -17.35 -15.93
N THR A 227 -6.02 -16.61 -16.96
CA THR A 227 -4.99 -17.08 -17.88
C THR A 227 -3.63 -17.15 -17.21
N VAL A 228 -3.23 -16.10 -16.49
CA VAL A 228 -1.94 -16.04 -15.80
C VAL A 228 -1.83 -17.14 -14.74
N LEU A 229 -2.82 -17.25 -13.85
CA LEU A 229 -2.84 -18.31 -12.83
C LEU A 229 -2.97 -19.69 -13.45
N GLY A 230 -3.70 -19.83 -14.56
CA GLY A 230 -3.74 -21.07 -15.34
C GLY A 230 -2.36 -21.58 -15.72
N GLU A 231 -1.43 -20.68 -16.04
CA GLU A 231 -0.03 -21.02 -16.37
C GLU A 231 0.87 -21.14 -15.12
N CYS A 232 0.79 -20.22 -14.14
CA CYS A 232 1.82 -20.08 -13.11
C CYS A 232 1.39 -20.44 -11.68
N ALA A 233 0.12 -20.83 -11.41
CA ALA A 233 -0.36 -21.11 -10.05
C ALA A 233 0.50 -22.15 -9.28
N ASP A 234 1.13 -23.08 -9.98
CA ASP A 234 2.03 -24.07 -9.37
C ASP A 234 3.32 -23.44 -8.77
N SER A 235 3.73 -22.29 -9.29
CA SER A 235 5.04 -21.67 -9.00
C SER A 235 4.95 -20.41 -8.14
N VAL A 236 3.76 -19.79 -7.99
CA VAL A 236 3.58 -18.52 -7.29
C VAL A 236 2.79 -18.70 -6.00
N ASP A 237 2.98 -17.79 -5.06
CA ASP A 237 2.33 -17.81 -3.75
C ASP A 237 1.24 -16.74 -3.66
N HIS A 238 1.34 -15.68 -4.50
CA HIS A 238 0.42 -14.57 -4.53
C HIS A 238 0.16 -14.09 -5.96
N ILE A 239 -0.94 -13.37 -6.15
CA ILE A 239 -1.20 -12.57 -7.35
C ILE A 239 -1.42 -11.11 -6.95
N SER A 240 -0.87 -10.16 -7.71
CA SER A 240 -1.05 -8.74 -7.40
C SER A 240 -2.38 -8.20 -7.87
N GLY A 241 -2.79 -7.10 -7.24
CA GLY A 241 -3.90 -6.27 -7.66
C GLY A 241 -3.58 -4.80 -7.41
N HIS A 242 -3.95 -3.92 -8.36
CA HIS A 242 -3.76 -2.48 -8.25
C HIS A 242 -5.10 -1.77 -8.23
N ALA A 243 -5.24 -0.75 -7.38
CA ALA A 243 -6.49 -0.04 -7.18
C ALA A 243 -6.25 1.43 -6.81
N TYR A 244 -6.58 2.34 -7.74
CA TYR A 244 -6.49 3.78 -7.53
C TYR A 244 -7.87 4.42 -7.61
N TYR A 245 -8.11 5.44 -6.78
CA TYR A 245 -9.39 6.10 -6.65
C TYR A 245 -9.24 7.62 -6.75
N GLU A 246 -10.22 8.28 -7.36
CA GLU A 246 -10.31 9.74 -7.45
C GLU A 246 -11.77 10.22 -7.39
N GLU A 247 -11.96 11.47 -6.96
CA GLU A 247 -13.26 12.12 -7.03
C GLU A 247 -13.55 12.52 -8.48
N LEU A 248 -14.39 11.77 -9.18
CA LEU A 248 -14.76 12.04 -10.56
C LEU A 248 -16.00 12.93 -10.62
N ASP A 249 -15.95 13.97 -11.49
CA ASP A 249 -17.06 14.87 -11.79
C ASP A 249 -17.71 15.53 -10.55
N GLY A 250 -16.98 15.63 -9.42
CA GLY A 250 -17.49 16.16 -8.17
C GLY A 250 -18.43 15.20 -7.41
N ASP A 251 -18.45 13.91 -7.77
CA ASP A 251 -19.24 12.87 -7.10
C ASP A 251 -18.51 12.40 -5.83
N VAL A 252 -18.60 13.22 -4.78
CA VAL A 252 -18.00 12.93 -3.49
C VAL A 252 -18.62 11.71 -2.82
N ASP A 253 -19.93 11.46 -3.02
CA ASP A 253 -20.61 10.34 -2.37
C ASP A 253 -20.10 8.99 -2.88
N SER A 254 -19.84 8.85 -4.19
CA SER A 254 -19.15 7.68 -4.71
C SER A 254 -17.68 7.62 -4.25
N PHE A 255 -16.99 8.76 -4.16
CA PHE A 255 -15.58 8.78 -3.77
C PHE A 255 -15.38 8.31 -2.32
N VAL A 256 -16.20 8.77 -1.36
CA VAL A 256 -16.10 8.31 0.03
C VAL A 256 -16.54 6.85 0.23
N ALA A 257 -17.19 6.26 -0.78
CA ALA A 257 -17.58 4.85 -0.82
C ALA A 257 -16.57 3.95 -1.58
N SER A 258 -15.37 4.44 -1.91
CA SER A 258 -14.37 3.69 -2.68
C SER A 258 -13.95 2.36 -2.04
N GLY A 259 -14.02 2.23 -0.70
CA GLY A 259 -13.80 0.96 -0.01
C GLY A 259 -14.73 -0.17 -0.49
N VAL A 260 -15.98 0.16 -0.88
CA VAL A 260 -16.91 -0.83 -1.44
C VAL A 260 -16.44 -1.36 -2.81
N ALA A 261 -15.79 -0.50 -3.61
CA ALA A 261 -15.22 -0.93 -4.89
C ALA A 261 -14.02 -1.85 -4.68
N LEU A 262 -13.18 -1.55 -3.68
CA LEU A 262 -12.03 -2.39 -3.33
C LEU A 262 -12.50 -3.75 -2.79
N ASP A 263 -13.52 -3.81 -1.93
CA ASP A 263 -14.12 -5.07 -1.45
C ASP A 263 -14.58 -5.94 -2.64
N ARG A 264 -15.30 -5.35 -3.61
CA ARG A 264 -15.78 -6.06 -4.81
C ARG A 264 -14.63 -6.55 -5.70
N TYR A 265 -13.60 -5.73 -5.86
CA TYR A 265 -12.40 -6.09 -6.62
C TYR A 265 -11.70 -7.30 -6.01
N ILE A 266 -11.44 -7.26 -4.70
CA ILE A 266 -10.80 -8.36 -3.96
C ILE A 266 -11.63 -9.64 -4.09
N GLN A 267 -12.95 -9.56 -3.94
CA GLN A 267 -13.82 -10.73 -4.05
C GLN A 267 -13.76 -11.37 -5.45
N VAL A 268 -13.78 -10.57 -6.51
CA VAL A 268 -13.67 -11.10 -7.89
C VAL A 268 -12.34 -11.82 -8.10
N VAL A 269 -11.23 -11.26 -7.61
CA VAL A 269 -9.90 -11.90 -7.72
C VAL A 269 -9.86 -13.19 -6.88
N ALA A 270 -10.42 -13.17 -5.67
CA ALA A 270 -10.52 -14.33 -4.79
C ALA A 270 -11.31 -15.49 -5.44
N ASP A 271 -12.47 -15.19 -6.02
CA ASP A 271 -13.30 -16.20 -6.71
C ASP A 271 -12.53 -16.83 -7.90
N ILE A 272 -11.75 -16.02 -8.64
CA ILE A 272 -10.92 -16.50 -9.75
C ILE A 272 -9.79 -17.41 -9.27
N ILE A 273 -9.14 -17.05 -8.15
CA ILE A 273 -8.10 -17.90 -7.54
C ILE A 273 -8.69 -19.28 -7.22
N ASP A 274 -9.83 -19.32 -6.54
CA ASP A 274 -10.50 -20.54 -6.12
C ASP A 274 -10.91 -21.39 -7.35
N GLU A 275 -11.51 -20.76 -8.38
CA GLU A 275 -11.86 -21.40 -9.66
C GLU A 275 -10.63 -22.06 -10.32
N VAL A 276 -9.49 -21.37 -10.39
CA VAL A 276 -8.29 -21.90 -11.05
C VAL A 276 -7.65 -23.00 -10.22
N LEU A 277 -7.56 -22.87 -8.90
CA LEU A 277 -6.99 -23.91 -8.03
C LEU A 277 -7.82 -25.19 -8.08
N GLU A 278 -9.15 -25.08 -8.07
CA GLU A 278 -10.05 -26.22 -8.23
C GLU A 278 -9.86 -26.89 -9.60
N ALA A 279 -9.86 -26.11 -10.69
CA ALA A 279 -9.69 -26.63 -12.05
C ALA A 279 -8.35 -27.35 -12.27
N LYS A 280 -7.28 -26.88 -11.59
CA LYS A 280 -5.95 -27.50 -11.64
C LYS A 280 -5.77 -28.62 -10.62
N GLY A 281 -6.69 -28.81 -9.68
CA GLY A 281 -6.59 -29.79 -8.59
C GLY A 281 -5.41 -29.50 -7.65
N LEU A 282 -5.11 -28.22 -7.39
CA LEU A 282 -4.03 -27.78 -6.52
C LEU A 282 -4.55 -27.61 -5.09
N ASP A 283 -3.94 -28.32 -4.14
CA ASP A 283 -4.19 -28.15 -2.70
C ASP A 283 -3.17 -27.15 -2.11
N LYS A 284 -3.39 -25.88 -2.39
CA LYS A 284 -2.60 -24.76 -1.86
C LYS A 284 -3.47 -23.50 -1.77
N THR A 285 -2.98 -22.49 -1.06
CA THR A 285 -3.56 -21.15 -1.06
C THR A 285 -2.72 -20.22 -1.93
N ILE A 286 -3.37 -19.30 -2.64
CA ILE A 286 -2.74 -18.16 -3.30
C ILE A 286 -3.37 -16.91 -2.69
N GLY A 287 -2.55 -16.05 -2.07
CA GLY A 287 -2.98 -14.80 -1.48
C GLY A 287 -3.09 -13.68 -2.52
N ILE A 288 -3.85 -12.64 -2.19
CA ILE A 288 -3.88 -11.40 -2.96
C ILE A 288 -2.87 -10.43 -2.38
N SER A 289 -2.00 -9.88 -3.23
CA SER A 289 -1.11 -8.76 -2.92
C SER A 289 -1.70 -7.50 -3.53
N VAL A 290 -2.35 -6.65 -2.74
CA VAL A 290 -2.80 -5.34 -3.22
C VAL A 290 -1.59 -4.41 -3.18
N ASP A 291 -0.61 -4.64 -4.07
CA ASP A 291 0.72 -4.06 -3.98
C ASP A 291 0.88 -2.68 -4.64
N GLU A 292 -0.22 -2.12 -5.15
CA GLU A 292 -0.40 -0.69 -5.40
C GLU A 292 -1.84 -0.27 -5.10
N TRP A 293 -2.04 0.58 -4.12
CA TRP A 293 -3.34 1.17 -3.85
C TRP A 293 -3.20 2.59 -3.28
N ASN A 294 -4.07 3.51 -3.65
CA ASN A 294 -4.15 4.85 -3.07
C ASN A 294 -5.30 5.67 -3.69
N VAL A 295 -5.43 6.90 -3.22
CA VAL A 295 -6.03 8.00 -3.96
C VAL A 295 -5.00 8.57 -4.93
N TRP A 296 -5.39 8.76 -6.19
CA TRP A 296 -4.54 9.37 -7.21
C TRP A 296 -5.39 10.14 -8.22
N ASN A 297 -5.09 11.41 -8.44
CA ASN A 297 -5.78 12.24 -9.43
C ASN A 297 -5.33 11.87 -10.86
N GLN A 298 -5.73 10.68 -11.32
CA GLN A 298 -5.37 10.13 -12.63
C GLN A 298 -5.89 10.99 -13.79
N THR A 299 -7.08 11.57 -13.65
CA THR A 299 -7.66 12.47 -14.66
C THR A 299 -6.74 13.65 -14.89
N ARG A 300 -6.26 14.31 -13.85
CA ARG A 300 -5.31 15.42 -13.96
C ARG A 300 -4.00 14.98 -14.62
N PHE A 301 -3.42 13.88 -14.14
CA PHE A 301 -2.18 13.36 -14.74
C PHE A 301 -2.34 13.12 -16.24
N ASN A 302 -3.37 12.39 -16.65
CA ASN A 302 -3.56 11.98 -18.04
C ASN A 302 -3.95 13.14 -18.97
N THR A 303 -4.57 14.22 -18.46
CA THR A 303 -5.08 15.33 -19.29
C THR A 303 -4.23 16.60 -19.23
N VAL A 304 -3.44 16.79 -18.16
CA VAL A 304 -2.69 18.04 -17.92
C VAL A 304 -1.19 17.79 -17.82
N ASP A 305 -0.76 16.83 -16.99
CA ASP A 305 0.64 16.74 -16.57
C ASP A 305 1.48 15.84 -17.50
N LYS A 306 0.88 14.79 -18.08
CA LYS A 306 1.57 13.75 -18.85
C LYS A 306 2.22 14.28 -20.13
N ASP A 307 1.48 14.99 -20.97
CA ASP A 307 1.99 15.49 -22.26
C ASP A 307 3.17 16.46 -22.08
N PRO A 308 3.13 17.46 -21.16
CA PRO A 308 4.28 18.29 -20.86
C PRO A 308 5.49 17.51 -20.34
N LEU A 309 5.27 16.51 -19.49
CA LEU A 309 6.35 15.66 -18.97
C LEU A 309 7.09 14.93 -20.10
N PHE A 310 6.35 14.22 -20.96
CA PHE A 310 6.94 13.42 -22.04
C PHE A 310 7.45 14.23 -23.24
N ALA A 311 6.98 15.49 -23.41
CA ALA A 311 7.50 16.41 -24.42
C ALA A 311 8.66 17.28 -23.90
N GLY A 312 8.92 17.28 -22.59
CA GLY A 312 9.92 18.10 -21.93
C GLY A 312 11.36 17.60 -22.14
N SER A 313 12.29 18.29 -21.49
CA SER A 313 13.69 17.84 -21.40
C SER A 313 13.80 16.66 -20.41
N TRP A 314 14.76 15.80 -20.65
CA TRP A 314 15.12 14.77 -19.69
C TRP A 314 15.79 15.41 -18.47
N GLU A 315 15.12 15.30 -17.32
CA GLU A 315 15.60 15.87 -16.06
C GLU A 315 15.92 14.76 -15.06
N GLN A 316 16.80 15.06 -14.11
CA GLN A 316 16.99 14.21 -12.95
C GLN A 316 15.84 14.49 -11.96
N HIS A 317 15.19 13.43 -11.47
CA HIS A 317 14.14 13.49 -10.46
C HIS A 317 13.17 14.70 -10.60
N PRO A 318 12.46 14.81 -11.75
CA PRO A 318 11.47 15.86 -11.95
C PRO A 318 10.29 15.71 -10.95
N ARG A 319 9.54 16.78 -10.73
CA ARG A 319 8.30 16.68 -9.95
C ARG A 319 7.23 15.97 -10.78
N ILE A 320 6.80 14.79 -10.33
CA ILE A 320 5.81 13.97 -11.01
C ILE A 320 4.77 13.53 -9.99
N ILE A 321 3.48 13.75 -10.27
CA ILE A 321 2.33 13.25 -9.50
C ILE A 321 2.50 13.53 -7.99
N GLU A 322 2.88 14.77 -7.68
CA GLU A 322 3.01 15.23 -6.30
C GLU A 322 1.67 15.80 -5.83
N ASP A 323 0.64 14.94 -5.75
CA ASP A 323 -0.70 15.34 -5.35
C ASP A 323 -0.72 15.88 -3.91
N GLU A 324 -1.54 16.90 -3.66
CA GLU A 324 -1.83 17.43 -2.33
C GLU A 324 -3.14 16.80 -1.84
N TYR A 325 -3.06 16.12 -0.70
CA TYR A 325 -4.21 15.40 -0.16
C TYR A 325 -5.04 16.24 0.80
N THR A 326 -6.35 16.14 0.63
CA THR A 326 -7.37 16.79 1.43
C THR A 326 -7.83 15.91 2.60
N VAL A 327 -8.73 16.44 3.45
CA VAL A 327 -9.44 15.65 4.46
C VAL A 327 -10.25 14.52 3.81
N THR A 328 -10.88 14.77 2.65
CA THR A 328 -11.67 13.76 1.94
C THR A 328 -10.79 12.56 1.58
N ASP A 329 -9.59 12.82 1.04
CA ASP A 329 -8.63 11.79 0.67
C ASP A 329 -8.18 10.97 1.89
N ALA A 330 -7.99 11.64 3.05
CA ALA A 330 -7.66 10.95 4.29
C ALA A 330 -8.77 9.97 4.73
N VAL A 331 -10.03 10.39 4.65
CA VAL A 331 -11.17 9.52 4.98
C VAL A 331 -11.26 8.35 4.02
N VAL A 332 -11.04 8.59 2.72
CA VAL A 332 -11.02 7.52 1.70
C VAL A 332 -9.89 6.53 1.95
N VAL A 333 -8.65 7.00 2.20
CA VAL A 333 -7.51 6.12 2.55
C VAL A 333 -7.84 5.29 3.79
N GLY A 334 -8.46 5.89 4.80
CA GLY A 334 -8.94 5.16 5.97
C GLY A 334 -9.96 4.07 5.64
N SER A 335 -10.93 4.35 4.74
CA SER A 335 -11.93 3.36 4.27
C SER A 335 -11.28 2.25 3.44
N LEU A 336 -10.25 2.56 2.63
CA LEU A 336 -9.49 1.56 1.87
C LEU A 336 -8.70 0.63 2.81
N LEU A 337 -8.06 1.15 3.85
CA LEU A 337 -7.42 0.34 4.89
C LEU A 337 -8.42 -0.59 5.58
N MET A 338 -9.64 -0.11 5.86
CA MET A 338 -10.70 -0.93 6.45
C MET A 338 -11.17 -2.03 5.49
N SER A 339 -11.21 -1.77 4.18
CA SER A 339 -11.48 -2.80 3.17
C SER A 339 -10.39 -3.88 3.17
N LEU A 340 -9.11 -3.50 3.24
CA LEU A 340 -8.00 -4.45 3.32
C LEU A 340 -8.07 -5.31 4.59
N LEU A 341 -8.37 -4.70 5.74
CA LEU A 341 -8.57 -5.43 7.00
C LEU A 341 -9.75 -6.41 6.90
N ARG A 342 -10.89 -5.97 6.38
CA ARG A 342 -12.12 -6.79 6.25
C ARG A 342 -11.90 -8.03 5.40
N ASN A 343 -11.00 -7.96 4.42
CA ASN A 343 -10.64 -9.03 3.50
C ASN A 343 -9.30 -9.72 3.86
N ALA A 344 -8.88 -9.67 5.12
CA ALA A 344 -7.59 -10.22 5.56
C ALA A 344 -7.46 -11.75 5.41
N ASP A 345 -8.56 -12.45 5.20
CA ASP A 345 -8.58 -13.88 4.84
C ASP A 345 -8.10 -14.14 3.40
N ARG A 346 -8.17 -13.14 2.53
CA ARG A 346 -7.78 -13.23 1.11
C ARG A 346 -6.57 -12.35 0.79
N VAL A 347 -6.46 -11.17 1.42
CA VAL A 347 -5.38 -10.21 1.22
C VAL A 347 -4.24 -10.52 2.18
N SER A 348 -3.13 -11.02 1.66
CA SER A 348 -1.94 -11.36 2.46
C SER A 348 -1.01 -10.18 2.70
N MET A 349 -1.01 -9.18 1.80
CA MET A 349 -0.22 -7.97 1.87
C MET A 349 -0.81 -6.84 1.05
N ALA A 350 -0.46 -5.60 1.41
CA ALA A 350 -0.90 -4.41 0.67
C ALA A 350 0.15 -3.31 0.78
N ASN A 351 0.40 -2.57 -0.34
CA ASN A 351 1.41 -1.53 -0.38
C ASN A 351 0.79 -0.21 -0.85
N LEU A 352 0.75 0.78 0.05
CA LEU A 352 0.33 2.13 -0.29
C LEU A 352 1.32 2.74 -1.28
N ALA A 353 0.85 3.12 -2.44
CA ALA A 353 1.63 3.75 -3.49
C ALA A 353 1.48 5.29 -3.43
N GLN A 354 2.56 6.05 -3.14
CA GLN A 354 3.88 5.61 -2.76
C GLN A 354 4.22 6.14 -1.34
N LEU A 355 5.48 6.03 -0.93
CA LEU A 355 5.88 6.39 0.43
C LEU A 355 6.17 7.88 0.59
N VAL A 356 6.90 8.49 -0.37
CA VAL A 356 7.40 9.87 -0.29
C VAL A 356 7.17 10.62 -1.61
N ASN A 357 6.65 11.83 -1.52
CA ASN A 357 6.41 12.80 -2.59
C ASN A 357 5.39 12.38 -3.65
N VAL A 358 5.59 11.26 -4.32
CA VAL A 358 4.75 10.79 -5.42
C VAL A 358 3.50 10.13 -4.86
N ILE A 359 2.32 10.74 -5.03
CA ILE A 359 1.05 10.27 -4.43
C ILE A 359 1.22 9.69 -3.02
N ALA A 360 1.89 10.42 -2.14
CA ALA A 360 2.45 9.87 -0.92
C ALA A 360 1.93 10.52 0.36
N PRO A 361 1.87 9.79 1.48
CA PRO A 361 1.52 10.35 2.78
C PRO A 361 2.58 11.30 3.34
N ILE A 362 3.84 11.20 2.87
CA ILE A 362 4.96 12.04 3.30
C ILE A 362 5.39 12.93 2.14
N ARG A 363 5.49 14.24 2.38
CA ARG A 363 6.04 15.20 1.44
C ARG A 363 7.37 15.73 1.95
N SER A 364 8.25 16.11 1.02
CA SER A 364 9.51 16.76 1.34
C SER A 364 9.89 17.79 0.29
N GLU A 365 10.65 18.82 0.69
CA GLU A 365 11.27 19.77 -0.25
C GLU A 365 12.79 19.55 -0.31
N PRO A 366 13.41 19.70 -1.49
CA PRO A 366 14.87 19.70 -1.60
C PRO A 366 15.47 20.78 -0.71
N ASP A 367 16.50 20.45 0.08
CA ASP A 367 17.11 21.32 1.09
C ASP A 367 16.12 21.90 2.11
N GLY A 368 14.89 21.40 2.17
CA GLY A 368 13.79 21.91 2.97
C GLY A 368 13.16 20.84 3.90
N PRO A 369 12.07 21.14 4.59
CA PRO A 369 11.44 20.22 5.54
C PRO A 369 10.74 19.06 4.86
N ALA A 370 10.50 18.00 5.64
CA ALA A 370 9.50 16.98 5.35
C ALA A 370 8.28 17.16 6.26
N TRP A 371 7.09 16.76 5.77
CA TRP A 371 5.85 16.87 6.53
C TRP A 371 4.85 15.76 6.20
N ARG A 372 3.86 15.60 7.07
CA ARG A 372 2.74 14.64 6.94
C ARG A 372 1.65 15.24 6.07
N GLN A 373 1.22 14.56 5.02
CA GLN A 373 -0.05 14.85 4.35
C GLN A 373 -1.23 14.35 5.20
N THR A 374 -2.45 14.70 4.83
CA THR A 374 -3.66 14.29 5.57
C THR A 374 -3.83 12.77 5.62
N THR A 375 -3.48 12.07 4.54
CA THR A 375 -3.54 10.60 4.39
C THR A 375 -2.55 9.84 5.27
N PHE A 376 -1.53 10.53 5.78
CA PHE A 376 -0.58 9.97 6.75
C PHE A 376 -1.28 9.47 8.02
N HIS A 377 -2.23 10.26 8.52
CA HIS A 377 -2.83 10.00 9.82
C HIS A 377 -3.65 8.72 9.92
N PRO A 378 -4.60 8.43 9.01
CA PRO A 378 -5.33 7.16 9.06
C PRO A 378 -4.42 5.95 8.87
N PHE A 379 -3.37 6.05 8.02
CA PHE A 379 -2.43 4.95 7.86
C PHE A 379 -1.63 4.70 9.15
N ALA A 380 -0.96 5.72 9.69
CA ALA A 380 -0.15 5.61 10.89
C ALA A 380 -0.93 5.09 12.10
N LEU A 381 -2.16 5.62 12.31
CA LEU A 381 -3.01 5.20 13.41
C LEU A 381 -3.55 3.78 13.24
N THR A 382 -3.84 3.34 11.99
CA THR A 382 -4.27 1.97 11.74
C THR A 382 -3.11 1.00 11.93
N SER A 383 -1.96 1.28 11.33
CA SER A 383 -0.75 0.46 11.45
C SER A 383 -0.31 0.26 12.90
N ALA A 384 -0.41 1.32 13.73
CA ALA A 384 -0.05 1.27 15.13
C ALA A 384 -1.08 0.55 16.04
N ALA A 385 -2.36 0.52 15.64
CA ALA A 385 -3.43 0.02 16.50
C ALA A 385 -3.92 -1.37 16.09
N ALA A 386 -3.98 -1.69 14.80
CA ALA A 386 -4.51 -2.96 14.33
C ALA A 386 -3.58 -4.12 14.65
N SER A 387 -4.06 -5.12 15.35
CA SER A 387 -3.30 -6.34 15.70
C SER A 387 -4.23 -7.48 16.09
N GLY A 388 -3.73 -8.71 16.09
CA GLY A 388 -4.47 -9.91 16.49
C GLY A 388 -5.43 -10.40 15.43
N ASP A 389 -6.66 -10.68 15.82
CA ASP A 389 -7.71 -11.20 14.94
C ASP A 389 -8.53 -10.06 14.33
N VAL A 390 -8.81 -10.12 13.05
CA VAL A 390 -9.83 -9.29 12.41
C VAL A 390 -11.19 -9.91 12.66
N LEU A 391 -12.13 -9.13 13.18
CA LEU A 391 -13.48 -9.58 13.51
C LEU A 391 -14.50 -9.12 12.46
N ALA A 392 -15.48 -9.97 12.18
CA ALA A 392 -16.64 -9.58 11.39
C ALA A 392 -17.49 -8.56 12.18
N VAL A 393 -17.88 -7.48 11.51
CA VAL A 393 -18.71 -6.44 12.10
C VAL A 393 -20.04 -6.36 11.35
N SER A 394 -21.15 -6.51 12.06
CA SER A 394 -22.48 -6.28 11.51
C SER A 394 -22.85 -4.81 11.67
N VAL A 395 -23.24 -4.16 10.58
CA VAL A 395 -23.59 -2.73 10.54
C VAL A 395 -25.07 -2.57 10.17
N GLU A 396 -25.81 -1.78 10.97
CA GLU A 396 -27.14 -1.28 10.63
C GLU A 396 -27.07 0.25 10.65
N SER A 397 -27.11 0.89 9.50
CA SER A 397 -27.03 2.35 9.38
C SER A 397 -28.06 2.91 8.39
N GLY A 398 -28.15 4.25 8.33
CA GLY A 398 -28.79 4.91 7.20
C GLY A 398 -28.01 4.64 5.90
N THR A 399 -28.64 4.93 4.78
CA THR A 399 -28.11 4.66 3.44
C THR A 399 -27.60 5.95 2.80
N LEU A 400 -26.42 5.89 2.18
CA LEU A 400 -25.89 6.89 1.27
C LEU A 400 -26.13 6.41 -0.16
N HIS A 401 -26.79 7.22 -0.98
CA HIS A 401 -26.98 6.91 -2.40
C HIS A 401 -25.77 7.39 -3.21
N THR A 402 -25.10 6.47 -3.90
CA THR A 402 -23.94 6.79 -4.74
C THR A 402 -24.24 6.51 -6.20
N ALA A 403 -23.70 7.34 -7.11
CA ALA A 403 -23.93 7.14 -8.55
C ALA A 403 -23.23 5.89 -9.09
N ARG A 404 -22.09 5.49 -8.50
CA ARG A 404 -21.23 4.39 -9.01
C ARG A 404 -21.52 3.04 -8.35
N TYR A 405 -21.88 3.03 -7.08
CA TYR A 405 -21.95 1.78 -6.29
C TYR A 405 -23.36 1.45 -5.82
N GLY A 406 -24.36 2.33 -6.13
CA GLY A 406 -25.72 2.23 -5.64
C GLY A 406 -25.84 2.68 -4.19
N ASP A 407 -26.78 2.10 -3.48
CA ASP A 407 -27.01 2.39 -2.07
C ASP A 407 -25.95 1.66 -1.23
N VAL A 408 -25.25 2.41 -0.36
CA VAL A 408 -24.22 1.90 0.55
C VAL A 408 -24.53 2.34 1.97
N ASP A 409 -24.03 1.63 2.97
CA ASP A 409 -24.16 2.04 4.37
C ASP A 409 -23.47 3.38 4.63
N MET A 410 -24.12 4.25 5.42
CA MET A 410 -23.56 5.54 5.83
C MET A 410 -22.36 5.35 6.78
N LEU A 411 -22.39 4.31 7.60
CA LEU A 411 -21.30 3.89 8.47
C LEU A 411 -20.51 2.79 7.79
N ASP A 412 -19.18 2.94 7.72
CA ASP A 412 -18.23 1.85 7.50
C ASP A 412 -17.57 1.47 8.82
N ALA A 413 -17.36 0.17 9.06
CA ALA A 413 -16.78 -0.31 10.29
C ALA A 413 -15.97 -1.60 10.09
N VAL A 414 -14.87 -1.71 10.81
CA VAL A 414 -14.08 -2.94 10.96
C VAL A 414 -13.51 -2.98 12.38
N ALA A 415 -13.23 -4.17 12.89
CA ALA A 415 -12.65 -4.35 14.21
C ALA A 415 -11.47 -5.31 14.17
N THR A 416 -10.48 -5.08 15.04
CA THR A 416 -9.43 -6.04 15.36
C THR A 416 -9.36 -6.28 16.85
N ALA A 417 -8.96 -7.48 17.27
CA ALA A 417 -8.90 -7.82 18.68
C ALA A 417 -7.71 -8.70 19.03
N THR A 418 -7.12 -8.42 20.18
CA THR A 418 -6.22 -9.31 20.93
C THR A 418 -6.93 -9.77 22.21
N ASP A 419 -6.23 -10.49 23.06
CA ASP A 419 -6.76 -10.86 24.38
C ASP A 419 -7.00 -9.63 25.27
N ASP A 420 -6.21 -8.58 25.11
CA ASP A 420 -6.19 -7.40 25.97
C ASP A 420 -6.89 -6.17 25.39
N GLU A 421 -7.16 -6.16 24.08
CA GLU A 421 -7.63 -4.96 23.39
C GLU A 421 -8.60 -5.27 22.25
N LEU A 422 -9.65 -4.45 22.12
CA LEU A 422 -10.51 -4.35 20.95
C LEU A 422 -10.31 -2.98 20.30
N VAL A 423 -10.03 -2.96 19.00
CA VAL A 423 -9.86 -1.73 18.21
C VAL A 423 -10.97 -1.63 17.20
N LEU A 424 -11.67 -0.49 17.19
CA LEU A 424 -12.72 -0.17 16.23
C LEU A 424 -12.21 0.89 15.25
N PHE A 425 -12.36 0.65 13.95
CA PHE A 425 -12.12 1.61 12.89
C PHE A 425 -13.48 1.97 12.27
N LEU A 426 -13.80 3.27 12.20
CA LEU A 426 -15.13 3.77 11.86
C LEU A 426 -15.02 4.90 10.84
N VAL A 427 -15.85 4.88 9.79
CA VAL A 427 -15.99 5.99 8.84
C VAL A 427 -17.44 6.45 8.79
N ASN A 428 -17.68 7.72 9.05
CA ASN A 428 -18.93 8.39 8.70
C ASN A 428 -18.80 8.94 7.28
N ARG A 429 -19.47 8.32 6.31
CA ARG A 429 -19.44 8.72 4.89
C ARG A 429 -20.28 9.96 4.61
N SER A 430 -21.19 10.38 5.50
CA SER A 430 -21.98 11.59 5.29
C SER A 430 -21.12 12.83 5.33
N THR A 431 -21.13 13.64 4.28
CA THR A 431 -20.40 14.91 4.21
C THR A 431 -21.05 16.04 5.02
N THR A 432 -22.28 15.83 5.51
CA THR A 432 -23.08 16.90 6.13
C THR A 432 -23.63 16.57 7.50
N GLU A 433 -23.82 15.27 7.83
CA GLU A 433 -24.48 14.86 9.07
C GLU A 433 -23.53 14.12 10.00
N SER A 434 -23.56 14.47 11.29
CA SER A 434 -22.95 13.65 12.33
C SER A 434 -23.73 12.36 12.52
N LEU A 435 -23.05 11.28 12.89
CA LEU A 435 -23.60 9.95 13.04
C LEU A 435 -23.36 9.42 14.46
N GLY A 436 -24.42 9.22 15.23
CA GLY A 436 -24.35 8.50 16.51
C GLY A 436 -24.21 7.01 16.27
N VAL A 437 -23.23 6.38 16.89
CA VAL A 437 -22.92 4.96 16.75
C VAL A 437 -23.09 4.27 18.10
N ASP A 438 -23.97 3.27 18.15
CA ASP A 438 -24.14 2.38 19.30
C ASP A 438 -23.59 0.99 18.95
N ALA A 439 -22.57 0.51 19.66
CA ALA A 439 -21.96 -0.79 19.45
C ALA A 439 -22.32 -1.78 20.58
N ASP A 440 -22.88 -2.93 20.19
CA ASP A 440 -23.03 -4.12 21.00
C ASP A 440 -21.77 -4.97 20.88
N LEU A 441 -21.01 -5.08 21.97
CA LEU A 441 -19.76 -5.82 22.06
C LEU A 441 -20.03 -7.24 22.57
N ALA A 442 -20.83 -8.00 21.85
CA ALA A 442 -21.20 -9.36 22.23
C ALA A 442 -19.96 -10.25 22.40
N GLY A 443 -19.86 -10.93 23.54
CA GLY A 443 -18.68 -11.76 23.84
C GLY A 443 -17.39 -11.01 24.17
N VAL A 444 -17.39 -9.66 24.12
CA VAL A 444 -16.25 -8.82 24.48
C VAL A 444 -16.63 -7.94 25.68
N ALA A 445 -15.87 -8.03 26.77
CA ALA A 445 -16.05 -7.15 27.91
C ALA A 445 -15.02 -6.03 27.88
N ALA A 446 -15.43 -4.83 27.49
CA ALA A 446 -14.59 -3.64 27.48
C ALA A 446 -14.65 -2.93 28.84
N HIS A 447 -13.49 -2.64 29.42
CA HIS A 447 -13.39 -2.05 30.75
C HIS A 447 -13.03 -0.56 30.73
N GLN A 448 -12.31 -0.12 29.71
CA GLN A 448 -11.84 1.25 29.58
C GLN A 448 -11.65 1.65 28.11
N ILE A 449 -11.88 2.91 27.80
CA ILE A 449 -11.44 3.53 26.54
C ILE A 449 -9.97 3.96 26.73
N LEU A 450 -9.05 3.30 26.04
CA LEU A 450 -7.63 3.65 26.06
C LEU A 450 -7.35 4.89 25.24
N SER A 451 -7.97 4.99 24.08
CA SER A 451 -7.94 6.18 23.23
C SER A 451 -9.12 6.19 22.25
N ALA A 452 -9.54 7.37 21.85
CA ALA A 452 -10.49 7.57 20.76
C ALA A 452 -10.05 8.80 19.97
N LYS A 453 -9.67 8.60 18.72
CA LYS A 453 -9.17 9.65 17.83
C LYS A 453 -9.98 9.73 16.56
N THR A 454 -10.08 10.92 15.99
CA THR A 454 -10.79 11.15 14.73
C THR A 454 -10.01 12.11 13.83
N VAL A 455 -10.07 11.88 12.53
CA VAL A 455 -9.60 12.77 11.46
C VAL A 455 -10.84 13.29 10.73
N HIS A 456 -11.05 14.58 10.72
CA HIS A 456 -12.18 15.24 10.07
C HIS A 456 -11.80 16.69 9.70
N ALA A 457 -12.66 17.38 8.95
CA ALA A 457 -12.43 18.78 8.61
C ALA A 457 -12.35 19.66 9.88
N PRO A 458 -11.30 20.49 10.02
CA PRO A 458 -11.13 21.36 11.20
C PRO A 458 -12.24 22.41 11.34
N HIS A 459 -12.86 22.79 10.23
CA HIS A 459 -14.00 23.71 10.18
C HIS A 459 -15.16 23.06 9.44
N ALA A 460 -16.38 23.24 9.93
CA ALA A 460 -17.59 22.64 9.35
C ALA A 460 -17.69 22.94 7.85
N GLY A 461 -17.65 21.88 7.02
CA GLY A 461 -17.82 21.95 5.57
C GLY A 461 -16.55 22.14 4.74
N ASP A 462 -15.39 22.35 5.35
CA ASP A 462 -14.14 22.50 4.58
C ASP A 462 -13.42 21.14 4.40
N ARG A 463 -13.99 20.31 3.55
CA ARG A 463 -13.46 18.98 3.20
C ARG A 463 -12.19 19.02 2.33
N HIS A 464 -11.81 20.20 1.83
CA HIS A 464 -10.65 20.42 0.96
C HIS A 464 -9.42 20.94 1.71
N THR A 465 -9.48 21.03 3.03
CA THR A 465 -8.29 21.42 3.83
C THR A 465 -7.17 20.39 3.61
N THR A 466 -5.95 20.90 3.37
CA THR A 466 -4.73 20.12 3.13
C THR A 466 -3.65 20.41 4.17
N ASN A 467 -2.74 19.47 4.37
CA ASN A 467 -1.45 19.72 5.00
C ASN A 467 -0.42 20.03 3.89
N ASN A 468 0.17 21.20 3.91
CA ASN A 468 1.11 21.66 2.89
C ASN A 468 2.34 22.33 3.54
N LEU A 469 3.28 22.79 2.73
CA LEU A 469 4.53 23.36 3.20
C LEU A 469 4.33 24.52 4.20
N GLU A 470 3.30 25.37 4.00
CA GLU A 470 3.04 26.55 4.85
C GLU A 470 2.21 26.18 6.09
N HIS A 471 1.37 25.14 6.00
CA HIS A 471 0.43 24.69 7.03
C HIS A 471 0.51 23.17 7.20
N GLN A 472 1.59 22.70 7.84
CA GLN A 472 1.91 21.26 7.93
C GLN A 472 0.97 20.48 8.86
N ASP A 473 0.30 21.14 9.78
CA ASP A 473 -0.57 20.57 10.81
C ASP A 473 -2.01 21.18 10.75
N ALA A 474 -2.48 21.59 9.57
CA ALA A 474 -3.85 22.10 9.41
C ALA A 474 -4.90 21.02 9.71
N VAL A 475 -4.59 19.77 9.39
CA VAL A 475 -5.38 18.57 9.70
C VAL A 475 -4.52 17.63 10.51
N VAL A 476 -4.95 17.35 11.74
CA VAL A 476 -4.31 16.40 12.67
C VAL A 476 -5.38 15.56 13.35
N PRO A 477 -5.06 14.36 13.84
CA PRO A 477 -5.98 13.59 14.65
C PRO A 477 -6.34 14.33 15.94
N VAL A 478 -7.64 14.44 16.22
CA VAL A 478 -8.14 15.04 17.46
C VAL A 478 -8.88 13.99 18.31
N ASP A 479 -9.12 14.28 19.59
CA ASP A 479 -9.90 13.40 20.43
C ASP A 479 -11.34 13.32 19.92
N LEU A 480 -11.87 12.09 19.78
CA LEU A 480 -13.26 11.84 19.46
C LEU A 480 -14.10 12.12 20.69
N THR A 481 -14.77 13.28 20.69
CA THR A 481 -15.62 13.69 21.80
C THR A 481 -16.93 12.87 21.82
N GLY A 482 -17.43 12.53 23.01
CA GLY A 482 -18.66 11.76 23.16
C GLY A 482 -18.47 10.24 23.08
N ALA A 483 -17.23 9.73 22.93
CA ALA A 483 -16.95 8.31 23.07
C ALA A 483 -17.11 7.88 24.53
N THR A 484 -18.02 6.91 24.80
CA THR A 484 -18.36 6.45 26.14
C THR A 484 -18.62 4.95 26.18
N LEU A 485 -18.33 4.32 27.32
CA LEU A 485 -18.81 2.99 27.67
C LEU A 485 -19.95 3.17 28.68
N SER A 486 -21.16 2.72 28.33
CA SER A 486 -22.29 2.71 29.28
C SER A 486 -22.22 1.54 30.24
N ASP A 487 -21.65 0.43 29.80
CA ASP A 487 -21.27 -0.75 30.57
C ASP A 487 -20.18 -1.53 29.79
N ALA A 488 -19.80 -2.73 30.27
CA ALA A 488 -18.74 -3.53 29.64
C ALA A 488 -19.07 -4.03 28.22
N HIS A 489 -20.32 -3.97 27.79
CA HIS A 489 -20.76 -4.52 26.48
C HIS A 489 -21.36 -3.48 25.55
N HIS A 490 -21.45 -2.23 25.96
CA HIS A 490 -22.06 -1.18 25.14
C HIS A 490 -21.16 0.04 25.05
N PHE A 491 -20.73 0.32 23.82
CA PHE A 491 -19.95 1.51 23.46
C PHE A 491 -20.82 2.46 22.65
N HIS A 492 -20.63 3.76 22.87
CA HIS A 492 -21.25 4.84 22.09
C HIS A 492 -20.21 5.85 21.65
N ALA A 493 -20.38 6.40 20.42
CA ALA A 493 -19.62 7.55 19.94
C ALA A 493 -20.44 8.39 18.96
N ASP A 494 -20.15 9.69 18.92
CA ASP A 494 -20.69 10.64 17.94
C ASP A 494 -19.60 10.96 16.90
N LEU A 495 -19.76 10.43 15.67
CA LEU A 495 -18.82 10.66 14.57
C LEU A 495 -19.14 11.97 13.86
N PRO A 496 -18.16 12.88 13.68
CA PRO A 496 -18.33 14.07 12.84
C PRO A 496 -18.72 13.71 11.41
N PRO A 497 -19.31 14.65 10.64
CA PRO A 497 -19.46 14.48 9.20
C PRO A 497 -18.10 14.24 8.53
N LEU A 498 -18.07 13.39 7.51
CA LEU A 498 -16.87 13.07 6.73
C LEU A 498 -15.65 12.84 7.63
N SER A 499 -15.69 11.76 8.38
CA SER A 499 -14.65 11.45 9.36
C SER A 499 -14.20 10.01 9.30
N TRP A 500 -12.92 9.80 9.59
CA TRP A 500 -12.34 8.51 9.93
C TRP A 500 -11.95 8.52 11.41
N SER A 501 -12.26 7.46 12.14
CA SER A 501 -12.00 7.39 13.58
C SER A 501 -11.44 6.04 13.98
N VAL A 502 -10.59 6.03 15.01
CA VAL A 502 -10.08 4.83 15.66
C VAL A 502 -10.35 4.90 17.16
N VAL A 503 -10.89 3.81 17.71
CA VAL A 503 -11.19 3.68 19.13
C VAL A 503 -10.51 2.42 19.67
N ARG A 504 -9.75 2.57 20.74
CA ARG A 504 -9.05 1.47 21.42
C ARG A 504 -9.69 1.22 22.78
N LEU A 505 -10.16 0.01 22.97
CA LEU A 505 -10.86 -0.44 24.18
C LEU A 505 -10.06 -1.54 24.88
N GLN A 506 -9.82 -1.39 26.17
CA GLN A 506 -9.21 -2.44 26.98
C GLN A 506 -10.22 -3.55 27.27
N THR A 507 -9.86 -4.80 26.99
CA THR A 507 -10.72 -5.99 27.15
C THR A 507 -10.13 -7.02 28.15
N GLY A 508 -8.84 -7.05 28.36
CA GLY A 508 -8.19 -7.95 29.33
C GLY A 508 -8.36 -7.48 30.77
N ASP A 509 -8.38 -8.42 31.70
CA ASP A 509 -8.33 -8.12 33.13
C ASP A 509 -6.98 -7.48 33.47
N ASN A 510 -7.01 -6.31 34.12
CA ASN A 510 -5.81 -5.78 34.74
C ASN A 510 -5.37 -6.72 35.88
N ALA A 511 -4.33 -7.53 35.64
CA ALA A 511 -3.71 -8.37 36.66
C ALA A 511 -2.87 -7.53 37.64
#